data_d9975037cb933643b4f8aebbe581a2c1
#
_entry.id   d9975037cb933643b4f8aebbe581a2c1
#
_cell.length_a   1.000
_cell.length_b   1.000
_cell.length_c   1.000
_cell.angle_alpha   90.00
_cell.angle_beta   90.00
_cell.angle_gamma   90.00
#
_symmetry.space_group_name_H-M   'P 1'
#
loop_
_entity.id
_entity.type
_entity.pdbx_description
1 polymer ?
#
loop_
_entity_poly.entity_id
_entity_poly.type
_entity_poly.pdbx_seq_one_letter_code
_entity_poly.pdbx_strand_id
1 'polypeptide(L)'
;DEQTDEQTDEPFIEDVKEEEKEEAKVTKKWSKKEVSEWVQINDEKPIWTLKPEDVKEEQYISFYKKISGDYNEPLTQKHFHTEGQLECNCLLYIPEKQPFDMFETDRKKNNIKLYVKKVFIMDDCDELLPEWLRFIKGVVDSNDIPLNVSREILQQNKIMKQIKNVIVKKIIELITELSDDEEKYAKFYDNYSKMLKLGVHEDSKNRDKLIELLRFYTLNDENKLITLKEYVENMKEEQTSIYYICGDNKEILSKSPLIEKIRKEGYNVLYFTDTIDEYMVQNLKEYNEKKLVDVSKDGIKFDEDNLK
;
A
#
# COMPACT_ATOMS: atom_id res chain seq x y z
N ASP A 1 14.06 25.40 -16.58
CA ASP A 1 14.66 26.72 -16.26
C ASP A 1 13.58 27.61 -15.63
N GLU A 2 13.21 27.34 -14.40
CA GLU A 2 12.38 28.24 -13.59
C GLU A 2 13.30 29.06 -12.70
N GLN A 3 13.40 30.35 -13.00
CA GLN A 3 14.01 31.34 -12.13
C GLN A 3 13.02 31.68 -11.03
N THR A 4 13.29 31.25 -9.82
CA THR A 4 12.60 31.77 -8.63
C THR A 4 13.35 33.01 -8.14
N ASP A 5 12.80 34.19 -8.42
CA ASP A 5 13.24 35.44 -7.84
C ASP A 5 12.77 35.54 -6.38
N GLU A 6 13.61 35.17 -5.44
CA GLU A 6 13.43 35.55 -4.04
C GLU A 6 14.03 36.95 -3.81
N GLN A 7 13.18 37.96 -3.71
CA GLN A 7 13.56 39.29 -3.28
C GLN A 7 13.69 39.32 -1.75
N THR A 8 14.93 39.33 -1.28
CA THR A 8 15.22 39.69 0.12
C THR A 8 15.43 41.19 0.23
N ASP A 9 14.43 41.90 0.75
CA ASP A 9 14.52 43.33 1.10
C ASP A 9 15.17 43.50 2.49
N GLU A 10 16.50 43.52 2.58
CA GLU A 10 17.19 44.03 3.76
C GLU A 10 17.99 45.29 3.41
N PRO A 11 17.80 46.38 4.14
CA PRO A 11 18.50 47.67 3.86
C PRO A 11 19.89 47.67 4.46
N PHE A 12 20.88 47.86 3.61
CA PHE A 12 22.27 48.09 4.03
C PHE A 12 22.50 49.59 4.30
N ILE A 13 23.00 49.92 5.48
CA ILE A 13 23.34 51.30 5.88
C ILE A 13 24.85 51.47 5.78
N GLU A 14 25.30 52.30 4.85
CA GLU A 14 26.68 52.76 4.78
C GLU A 14 26.81 54.12 5.52
N ASP A 15 27.56 54.14 6.61
CA ASP A 15 27.93 55.38 7.32
C ASP A 15 29.08 56.05 6.58
N VAL A 16 28.80 57.18 5.93
CA VAL A 16 29.81 58.07 5.43
C VAL A 16 30.02 59.19 6.48
N LYS A 17 31.20 59.20 7.13
CA LYS A 17 31.64 60.31 7.96
C LYS A 17 32.19 61.39 7.05
N GLU A 18 31.53 62.53 6.98
CA GLU A 18 32.14 63.83 6.62
C GLU A 18 31.93 64.86 7.76
N GLU A 19 33.03 65.44 8.21
CA GLU A 19 33.06 66.57 9.11
C GLU A 19 32.77 67.84 8.31
N GLU A 20 31.85 68.64 8.76
CA GLU A 20 31.75 70.12 9.01
C GLU A 20 30.35 70.68 8.63
N LYS A 21 29.72 71.17 9.68
CA LYS A 21 28.80 72.32 9.82
C LYS A 21 27.95 72.75 8.60
N GLU A 22 26.66 72.41 8.71
CA GLU A 22 25.51 73.30 8.58
C GLU A 22 24.24 72.40 8.54
N GLU A 23 23.15 72.93 9.11
CA GLU A 23 21.87 72.20 9.20
C GLU A 23 21.38 71.76 7.82
N ALA A 24 21.65 70.46 7.47
CA ALA A 24 21.13 69.85 6.26
C ALA A 24 20.29 68.62 6.65
N LYS A 25 19.03 68.67 6.31
CA LYS A 25 18.12 67.49 6.34
C LYS A 25 18.76 66.32 5.59
N VAL A 26 19.19 65.36 6.35
CA VAL A 26 19.70 64.10 5.77
C VAL A 26 18.54 63.37 5.09
N THR A 27 18.46 63.46 3.78
CA THR A 27 17.56 62.64 2.96
C THR A 27 18.27 61.33 2.69
N LYS A 28 17.85 60.25 3.38
CA LYS A 28 18.29 58.89 3.08
C LYS A 28 17.85 58.50 1.66
N LYS A 29 18.78 58.36 0.75
CA LYS A 29 18.53 57.79 -0.58
C LYS A 29 18.69 56.28 -0.50
N TRP A 30 17.60 55.60 -0.71
CA TRP A 30 17.61 54.13 -0.84
C TRP A 30 18.00 53.77 -2.27
N SER A 31 19.04 52.93 -2.44
CA SER A 31 19.36 52.33 -3.72
C SER A 31 19.08 50.84 -3.64
N LYS A 32 18.25 50.35 -4.53
CA LYS A 32 18.08 48.90 -4.69
C LYS A 32 19.31 48.35 -5.42
N LYS A 33 19.98 47.38 -4.80
CA LYS A 33 21.07 46.64 -5.45
C LYS A 33 20.53 45.24 -5.68
N GLU A 34 20.38 44.85 -6.94
CA GLU A 34 20.06 43.47 -7.30
C GLU A 34 21.30 42.61 -7.05
N VAL A 35 21.20 41.71 -6.11
CA VAL A 35 22.21 40.67 -5.85
C VAL A 35 21.69 39.36 -6.39
N SER A 36 22.30 38.83 -7.44
CA SER A 36 22.03 37.50 -7.93
C SER A 36 23.02 36.50 -7.31
N GLU A 37 22.53 35.55 -6.56
CA GLU A 37 23.31 34.48 -5.99
C GLU A 37 22.92 33.17 -6.63
N TRP A 38 23.91 32.35 -6.98
CA TRP A 38 23.66 31.01 -7.48
C TRP A 38 23.34 30.08 -6.32
N VAL A 39 22.10 29.58 -6.27
CA VAL A 39 21.67 28.59 -5.30
C VAL A 39 21.64 27.22 -5.96
N GLN A 40 22.27 26.24 -5.33
CA GLN A 40 22.21 24.86 -5.79
C GLN A 40 20.83 24.27 -5.50
N ILE A 41 20.04 24.01 -6.53
CA ILE A 41 18.64 23.54 -6.43
C ILE A 41 18.54 22.06 -6.05
N ASN A 42 19.55 21.23 -6.39
CA ASN A 42 19.58 19.78 -6.21
C ASN A 42 20.59 19.31 -5.16
N ASP A 43 20.64 19.99 -4.03
CA ASP A 43 21.59 19.67 -2.94
C ASP A 43 21.15 18.44 -2.12
N GLU A 44 19.87 18.09 -2.15
CA GLU A 44 19.33 16.95 -1.42
C GLU A 44 19.61 15.62 -2.15
N LYS A 45 20.18 14.67 -1.40
CA LYS A 45 20.33 13.30 -1.89
C LYS A 45 18.96 12.64 -2.05
N PRO A 46 18.75 11.77 -3.07
CA PRO A 46 17.51 11.01 -3.21
C PRO A 46 17.20 10.23 -1.94
N ILE A 47 16.02 10.46 -1.37
CA ILE A 47 15.62 9.92 -0.06
C ILE A 47 15.75 8.40 0.01
N TRP A 48 15.46 7.67 -1.08
CA TRP A 48 15.56 6.20 -1.13
C TRP A 48 16.98 5.65 -1.11
N THR A 49 17.99 6.52 -1.22
CA THR A 49 19.41 6.14 -1.13
C THR A 49 20.00 6.37 0.24
N LEU A 50 19.25 7.01 1.14
CA LEU A 50 19.63 7.24 2.52
C LEU A 50 19.34 5.99 3.37
N LYS A 51 19.94 5.91 4.55
CA LYS A 51 19.54 4.87 5.50
C LYS A 51 18.19 5.24 6.11
N PRO A 52 17.30 4.25 6.35
CA PRO A 52 16.00 4.52 6.98
C PRO A 52 16.09 5.30 8.30
N GLU A 53 17.17 5.08 9.06
CA GLU A 53 17.44 5.73 10.36
C GLU A 53 17.73 7.24 10.22
N ASP A 54 18.22 7.66 9.06
CA ASP A 54 18.61 9.05 8.78
C ASP A 54 17.45 9.88 8.19
N VAL A 55 16.30 9.26 7.93
CA VAL A 55 15.16 9.91 7.27
C VAL A 55 14.03 10.16 8.26
N LYS A 56 13.59 11.41 8.34
CA LYS A 56 12.46 11.81 9.19
C LYS A 56 11.12 11.50 8.52
N GLU A 57 10.09 11.27 9.34
CA GLU A 57 8.73 10.97 8.89
C GLU A 57 8.18 12.04 7.94
N GLU A 58 8.43 13.32 8.24
CA GLU A 58 8.00 14.45 7.40
C GLU A 58 8.59 14.40 5.98
N GLN A 59 9.82 13.88 5.84
CA GLN A 59 10.47 13.72 4.54
C GLN A 59 9.82 12.59 3.73
N TYR A 60 9.42 11.49 4.39
CA TYR A 60 8.65 10.42 3.73
C TYR A 60 7.31 10.92 3.22
N ILE A 61 6.57 11.68 4.05
CA ILE A 61 5.27 12.24 3.68
C ILE A 61 5.41 13.24 2.53
N SER A 62 6.37 14.15 2.63
CA SER A 62 6.64 15.15 1.57
C SER A 62 7.00 14.48 0.25
N PHE A 63 7.86 13.46 0.31
CA PHE A 63 8.26 12.70 -0.88
C PHE A 63 7.07 11.92 -1.48
N TYR A 64 6.26 11.28 -0.65
CA TYR A 64 5.04 10.59 -1.11
C TYR A 64 4.13 11.53 -1.90
N LYS A 65 3.82 12.71 -1.34
CA LYS A 65 2.97 13.72 -2.00
C LYS A 65 3.54 14.15 -3.36
N LYS A 66 4.86 14.30 -3.45
CA LYS A 66 5.55 14.65 -4.72
C LYS A 66 5.44 13.56 -5.79
N ILE A 67 5.60 12.29 -5.43
CA ILE A 67 5.62 11.18 -6.40
C ILE A 67 4.24 10.68 -6.79
N SER A 68 3.27 10.75 -5.85
CA SER A 68 1.92 10.23 -6.03
C SER A 68 0.95 11.26 -6.61
N GLY A 69 1.23 12.56 -6.40
CA GLY A 69 0.26 13.62 -6.66
C GLY A 69 -0.94 13.60 -5.70
N ASP A 70 -0.87 12.82 -4.63
CA ASP A 70 -1.90 12.73 -3.61
C ASP A 70 -1.70 13.82 -2.57
N TYR A 71 -2.79 14.44 -2.12
CA TYR A 71 -2.76 15.43 -1.04
C TYR A 71 -2.80 14.80 0.35
N ASN A 72 -3.28 13.54 0.45
CA ASN A 72 -3.34 12.80 1.70
C ASN A 72 -1.95 12.27 2.08
N GLU A 73 -1.82 11.90 3.33
CA GLU A 73 -0.64 11.18 3.82
C GLU A 73 -0.74 9.70 3.48
N PRO A 74 0.40 9.01 3.32
CA PRO A 74 0.36 7.56 3.16
C PRO A 74 -0.07 6.89 4.47
N LEU A 75 -0.75 5.76 4.38
CA LEU A 75 -1.11 4.96 5.55
C LEU A 75 0.12 4.39 6.24
N THR A 76 1.08 3.94 5.44
CA THR A 76 2.37 3.42 5.91
C THR A 76 3.38 3.38 4.76
N GLN A 77 4.66 3.24 5.11
CA GLN A 77 5.76 3.12 4.16
C GLN A 77 6.74 2.01 4.56
N LYS A 78 7.47 1.49 3.56
CA LYS A 78 8.59 0.56 3.76
C LYS A 78 9.79 1.04 2.98
N HIS A 79 10.81 1.48 3.70
CA HIS A 79 12.11 1.84 3.14
C HIS A 79 13.10 0.71 3.45
N PHE A 80 13.71 0.12 2.43
CA PHE A 80 14.66 -0.97 2.61
C PHE A 80 15.70 -1.00 1.49
N HIS A 81 16.82 -1.56 1.83
CA HIS A 81 17.91 -1.86 0.92
C HIS A 81 18.16 -3.37 0.89
N THR A 82 18.43 -3.92 -0.29
CA THR A 82 18.85 -5.32 -0.44
C THR A 82 20.28 -5.38 -0.93
N GLU A 83 21.07 -6.25 -0.31
CA GLU A 83 22.47 -6.49 -0.63
C GLU A 83 22.69 -7.96 -0.99
N GLY A 84 23.70 -8.24 -1.80
CA GLY A 84 24.13 -9.59 -2.16
C GLY A 84 23.89 -9.91 -3.63
N GLN A 85 23.04 -10.89 -3.93
CA GLN A 85 22.76 -11.29 -5.32
C GLN A 85 21.94 -10.26 -6.10
N LEU A 86 21.32 -9.33 -5.41
CA LEU A 86 20.50 -8.26 -5.97
C LEU A 86 20.68 -7.02 -5.11
N GLU A 87 21.17 -5.94 -5.73
CA GLU A 87 21.29 -4.64 -5.09
C GLU A 87 20.17 -3.70 -5.56
N CYS A 88 19.24 -3.39 -4.64
CA CYS A 88 18.23 -2.38 -4.90
C CYS A 88 17.86 -1.59 -3.65
N ASN A 89 17.60 -0.30 -3.84
CA ASN A 89 17.01 0.60 -2.87
C ASN A 89 15.53 0.75 -3.20
N CYS A 90 14.68 0.53 -2.22
CA CYS A 90 13.24 0.58 -2.42
C CYS A 90 12.60 1.44 -1.35
N LEU A 91 11.70 2.33 -1.78
CA LEU A 91 10.83 3.09 -0.91
C LEU A 91 9.40 2.95 -1.42
N LEU A 92 8.59 2.20 -0.68
CA LEU A 92 7.25 1.80 -1.05
C LEU A 92 6.24 2.38 -0.06
N TYR A 93 5.07 2.78 -0.56
CA TYR A 93 3.99 3.38 0.21
C TYR A 93 2.67 2.67 -0.03
N ILE A 94 1.87 2.57 1.02
CA ILE A 94 0.45 2.23 0.94
C ILE A 94 -0.33 3.54 1.10
N PRO A 95 -1.10 3.99 0.08
CA PRO A 95 -1.96 5.16 0.20
C PRO A 95 -3.04 4.97 1.28
N GLU A 96 -3.46 6.04 1.97
CA GLU A 96 -4.56 5.95 2.93
C GLU A 96 -5.88 5.63 2.24
N LYS A 97 -6.11 6.21 1.05
CA LYS A 97 -7.33 6.01 0.27
C LYS A 97 -7.01 5.43 -1.09
N GLN A 98 -7.93 4.60 -1.54
CA GLN A 98 -7.88 4.06 -2.88
C GLN A 98 -8.06 5.18 -3.91
N PRO A 99 -7.22 5.29 -4.95
CA PRO A 99 -7.45 6.22 -6.06
C PRO A 99 -8.81 5.92 -6.71
N PHE A 100 -9.56 6.98 -7.03
CA PHE A 100 -10.90 6.86 -7.64
C PHE A 100 -10.93 6.08 -8.97
N ASP A 101 -9.80 6.04 -9.66
CA ASP A 101 -9.62 5.46 -10.99
C ASP A 101 -8.91 4.09 -10.98
N MET A 102 -8.84 3.42 -9.83
CA MET A 102 -8.11 2.16 -9.67
C MET A 102 -8.63 1.03 -10.56
N PHE A 103 -9.90 1.10 -10.97
CA PHE A 103 -10.53 0.12 -11.86
C PHE A 103 -10.66 0.60 -13.32
N GLU A 104 -10.23 1.83 -13.63
CA GLU A 104 -10.21 2.33 -15.01
C GLU A 104 -9.00 1.80 -15.78
N THR A 105 -9.27 1.16 -16.92
CA THR A 105 -8.28 0.43 -17.72
C THR A 105 -7.32 1.34 -18.51
N ASP A 106 -7.70 2.60 -18.75
CA ASP A 106 -7.08 3.45 -19.77
C ASP A 106 -6.16 4.58 -19.26
N ARG A 107 -5.96 4.72 -17.94
CA ARG A 107 -5.10 5.79 -17.40
C ARG A 107 -3.70 5.29 -17.06
N LYS A 108 -2.72 6.18 -17.26
CA LYS A 108 -1.33 5.98 -16.82
C LYS A 108 -1.31 5.73 -15.31
N LYS A 109 -0.92 4.54 -14.92
CA LYS A 109 -0.86 4.09 -13.54
C LYS A 109 0.49 4.52 -12.98
N ASN A 110 0.57 5.65 -12.31
CA ASN A 110 1.79 6.13 -11.66
C ASN A 110 2.04 5.32 -10.36
N ASN A 111 2.38 4.05 -10.48
CA ASN A 111 2.55 3.18 -9.33
C ASN A 111 3.99 3.14 -8.83
N ILE A 112 4.89 2.53 -9.61
CA ILE A 112 6.30 2.39 -9.24
C ILE A 112 7.18 3.09 -10.27
N LYS A 113 7.99 4.03 -9.79
CA LYS A 113 9.03 4.68 -10.58
C LYS A 113 10.29 3.82 -10.53
N LEU A 114 10.75 3.38 -11.71
CA LEU A 114 11.96 2.60 -11.83
C LEU A 114 13.14 3.51 -12.11
N TYR A 115 14.16 3.40 -11.27
CA TYR A 115 15.49 3.97 -11.46
C TYR A 115 16.51 2.87 -11.63
N VAL A 116 17.56 3.16 -12.36
CA VAL A 116 18.73 2.30 -12.51
C VAL A 116 19.97 3.14 -12.27
N LYS A 117 20.73 2.80 -11.22
CA LYS A 117 21.92 3.58 -10.80
C LYS A 117 21.59 5.07 -10.62
N LYS A 118 20.47 5.37 -9.98
CA LYS A 118 19.92 6.73 -9.75
C LYS A 118 19.48 7.47 -11.02
N VAL A 119 19.44 6.81 -12.18
CA VAL A 119 18.92 7.37 -13.45
C VAL A 119 17.48 6.93 -13.61
N PHE A 120 16.58 7.88 -13.82
CA PHE A 120 15.18 7.62 -14.09
C PHE A 120 15.00 6.85 -15.42
N ILE A 121 14.26 5.74 -15.38
CA ILE A 121 13.98 4.90 -16.55
C ILE A 121 12.51 5.01 -16.96
N MET A 122 11.57 4.83 -16.04
CA MET A 122 10.15 4.90 -16.34
C MET A 122 9.28 5.18 -15.10
N ASP A 123 8.10 5.77 -15.34
CA ASP A 123 7.13 6.14 -14.30
C ASP A 123 6.24 5.00 -13.84
N ASP A 124 6.01 4.02 -14.70
CA ASP A 124 5.00 2.97 -14.48
C ASP A 124 5.58 1.64 -14.93
N CYS A 125 6.11 0.91 -13.97
CA CYS A 125 6.73 -0.38 -14.22
C CYS A 125 5.80 -1.52 -13.75
N ASP A 126 4.85 -1.89 -14.62
CA ASP A 126 3.86 -2.95 -14.37
C ASP A 126 4.51 -4.30 -14.07
N GLU A 127 5.73 -4.52 -14.54
CA GLU A 127 6.48 -5.76 -14.35
C GLU A 127 6.92 -5.98 -12.91
N LEU A 128 6.99 -4.91 -12.09
CA LEU A 128 7.46 -4.99 -10.69
C LEU A 128 6.38 -5.42 -9.71
N LEU A 129 5.10 -5.25 -10.06
CA LEU A 129 3.99 -5.59 -9.18
C LEU A 129 3.02 -6.57 -9.86
N PRO A 130 2.41 -7.48 -9.10
CA PRO A 130 1.24 -8.22 -9.57
C PRO A 130 -0.01 -7.31 -9.52
N GLU A 131 -1.06 -7.73 -10.21
CA GLU A 131 -2.31 -6.97 -10.33
C GLU A 131 -2.90 -6.60 -8.97
N TRP A 132 -2.90 -7.52 -8.03
CA TRP A 132 -3.46 -7.32 -6.70
C TRP A 132 -2.66 -6.34 -5.80
N LEU A 133 -1.47 -5.90 -6.23
CA LEU A 133 -0.66 -4.87 -5.54
C LEU A 133 -0.60 -3.53 -6.29
N ARG A 134 -1.47 -3.29 -7.25
CA ARG A 134 -1.50 -2.06 -8.04
C ARG A 134 -1.65 -0.77 -7.23
N PHE A 135 -2.18 -0.85 -6.02
CA PHE A 135 -2.34 0.31 -5.15
C PHE A 135 -1.02 0.80 -4.54
N ILE A 136 0.03 0.00 -4.60
CA ILE A 136 1.35 0.37 -4.05
C ILE A 136 1.99 1.43 -4.92
N LYS A 137 2.49 2.49 -4.29
CA LYS A 137 3.24 3.57 -4.92
C LYS A 137 4.66 3.62 -4.38
N GLY A 138 5.61 4.12 -5.17
CA GLY A 138 6.97 4.25 -4.67
C GLY A 138 8.04 4.31 -5.73
N VAL A 139 9.26 4.07 -5.27
CA VAL A 139 10.48 4.09 -6.08
C VAL A 139 11.26 2.79 -5.86
N VAL A 140 11.77 2.26 -6.94
CA VAL A 140 12.72 1.14 -6.98
C VAL A 140 13.93 1.57 -7.77
N ASP A 141 15.11 1.52 -7.17
CA ASP A 141 16.39 1.86 -7.80
C ASP A 141 17.32 0.65 -7.73
N SER A 142 17.66 0.06 -8.87
CA SER A 142 18.52 -1.13 -8.96
C SER A 142 19.86 -0.81 -9.58
N ASN A 143 20.93 -1.35 -9.01
CA ASN A 143 22.26 -1.27 -9.55
C ASN A 143 22.56 -2.36 -10.61
N ASP A 144 21.79 -3.44 -10.61
CA ASP A 144 22.06 -4.64 -11.43
C ASP A 144 21.41 -4.60 -12.81
N ILE A 145 20.44 -3.71 -13.01
CA ILE A 145 19.80 -3.54 -14.31
C ILE A 145 20.73 -2.69 -15.22
N PRO A 146 20.99 -3.10 -16.48
CA PRO A 146 21.78 -2.29 -17.39
C PRO A 146 21.02 -1.03 -17.82
N LEU A 147 21.73 0.13 -17.93
CA LEU A 147 21.12 1.43 -18.22
C LEU A 147 20.48 1.54 -19.63
N ASN A 148 20.94 0.74 -20.57
CA ASN A 148 20.47 0.76 -21.97
C ASN A 148 19.32 -0.25 -22.21
N VAL A 149 18.42 -0.37 -21.25
CA VAL A 149 17.30 -1.33 -21.30
C VAL A 149 16.10 -0.69 -21.97
N SER A 150 15.57 -1.33 -23.01
CA SER A 150 14.26 -1.00 -23.57
C SER A 150 13.16 -1.65 -22.73
N ARG A 151 11.93 -1.11 -22.77
CA ARG A 151 10.77 -1.66 -22.08
C ARG A 151 10.53 -3.15 -22.38
N GLU A 152 10.75 -3.56 -23.64
CA GLU A 152 10.61 -4.95 -24.09
C GLU A 152 11.63 -5.90 -23.44
N ILE A 153 12.87 -5.41 -23.23
CA ILE A 153 13.93 -6.19 -22.59
C ILE A 153 13.66 -6.34 -21.07
N LEU A 154 13.04 -5.34 -20.44
CA LEU A 154 12.67 -5.41 -19.03
C LEU A 154 11.70 -6.56 -18.75
N GLN A 155 10.71 -6.78 -19.61
CA GLN A 155 9.71 -7.85 -19.43
C GLN A 155 10.30 -9.25 -19.39
N GLN A 156 11.41 -9.49 -20.09
CA GLN A 156 12.07 -10.80 -20.16
C GLN A 156 13.24 -10.94 -19.17
N ASN A 157 13.58 -9.90 -18.44
CA ASN A 157 14.75 -9.89 -17.58
C ASN A 157 14.53 -10.71 -16.31
N LYS A 158 15.42 -11.68 -16.05
CA LYS A 158 15.41 -12.49 -14.82
C LYS A 158 15.57 -11.63 -13.56
N ILE A 159 16.34 -10.54 -13.65
CA ILE A 159 16.55 -9.60 -12.54
C ILE A 159 15.24 -8.94 -12.13
N MET A 160 14.41 -8.52 -13.10
CA MET A 160 13.08 -7.94 -12.83
C MET A 160 12.18 -8.90 -12.04
N LYS A 161 12.18 -10.18 -12.40
CA LYS A 161 11.42 -11.20 -11.67
C LYS A 161 11.93 -11.39 -10.24
N GLN A 162 13.24 -11.30 -10.02
CA GLN A 162 13.83 -11.36 -8.67
C GLN A 162 13.45 -10.12 -7.86
N ILE A 163 13.55 -8.92 -8.44
CA ILE A 163 13.13 -7.67 -7.80
C ILE A 163 11.65 -7.76 -7.42
N LYS A 164 10.78 -8.17 -8.36
CA LYS A 164 9.35 -8.39 -8.09
C LYS A 164 9.10 -9.29 -6.89
N ASN A 165 9.76 -10.44 -6.83
CA ASN A 165 9.60 -11.38 -5.71
C ASN A 165 10.03 -10.75 -4.37
N VAL A 166 11.10 -9.98 -4.35
CA VAL A 166 11.56 -9.27 -3.15
C VAL A 166 10.54 -8.21 -2.73
N ILE A 167 10.08 -7.39 -3.67
CA ILE A 167 9.09 -6.34 -3.43
C ILE A 167 7.79 -6.94 -2.87
N VAL A 168 7.23 -7.96 -3.52
CA VAL A 168 6.00 -8.62 -3.08
C VAL A 168 6.15 -9.16 -1.66
N LYS A 169 7.27 -9.82 -1.36
CA LYS A 169 7.55 -10.32 -0.01
C LYS A 169 7.58 -9.18 1.02
N LYS A 170 8.27 -8.07 0.69
CA LYS A 170 8.39 -6.91 1.59
C LYS A 170 7.06 -6.17 1.80
N ILE A 171 6.20 -6.14 0.78
CA ILE A 171 4.86 -5.57 0.91
C ILE A 171 3.98 -6.46 1.81
N ILE A 172 4.03 -7.78 1.66
CA ILE A 172 3.30 -8.68 2.55
C ILE A 172 3.79 -8.53 4.00
N GLU A 173 5.10 -8.42 4.23
CA GLU A 173 5.67 -8.13 5.55
C GLU A 173 5.12 -6.79 6.10
N LEU A 174 5.07 -5.73 5.27
CA LEU A 174 4.52 -4.44 5.65
C LEU A 174 3.03 -4.51 6.03
N ILE A 175 2.22 -5.23 5.25
CA ILE A 175 0.79 -5.41 5.54
C ILE A 175 0.60 -6.25 6.81
N THR A 176 1.48 -7.22 7.06
CA THR A 176 1.47 -8.02 8.29
C THR A 176 1.82 -7.15 9.49
N GLU A 177 2.87 -6.33 9.42
CA GLU A 177 3.22 -5.35 10.45
C GLU A 177 2.07 -4.35 10.70
N LEU A 178 1.38 -3.93 9.63
CA LEU A 178 0.21 -3.06 9.72
C LEU A 178 -0.97 -3.75 10.43
N SER A 179 -1.11 -5.07 10.31
CA SER A 179 -2.20 -5.82 10.93
C SER A 179 -2.11 -5.90 12.46
N ASP A 180 -0.97 -5.52 13.05
CA ASP A 180 -0.79 -5.41 14.50
C ASP A 180 -1.44 -4.12 15.06
N ASP A 181 -1.74 -3.12 14.20
CA ASP A 181 -2.45 -1.89 14.55
C ASP A 181 -3.90 -1.98 14.03
N GLU A 182 -4.84 -2.31 14.91
CA GLU A 182 -6.25 -2.54 14.52
C GLU A 182 -6.89 -1.35 13.82
N GLU A 183 -6.59 -0.11 14.23
CA GLU A 183 -7.21 1.09 13.65
C GLU A 183 -6.69 1.36 12.24
N LYS A 184 -5.38 1.28 12.04
CA LYS A 184 -4.78 1.44 10.70
C LYS A 184 -5.14 0.30 9.80
N TYR A 185 -5.17 -0.92 10.33
CA TYR A 185 -5.56 -2.09 9.55
C TYR A 185 -7.01 -2.05 9.10
N ALA A 186 -7.92 -1.56 9.94
CA ALA A 186 -9.32 -1.37 9.55
C ALA A 186 -9.46 -0.41 8.36
N LYS A 187 -8.73 0.73 8.38
CA LYS A 187 -8.69 1.67 7.26
C LYS A 187 -8.11 1.05 5.99
N PHE A 188 -7.05 0.27 6.13
CA PHE A 188 -6.43 -0.47 5.04
C PHE A 188 -7.41 -1.48 4.45
N TYR A 189 -8.03 -2.29 5.30
CA TYR A 189 -8.92 -3.36 4.87
C TYR A 189 -10.18 -2.85 4.18
N ASP A 190 -10.75 -1.74 4.65
CA ASP A 190 -11.89 -1.07 4.04
C ASP A 190 -11.59 -0.66 2.59
N ASN A 191 -10.38 -0.17 2.33
CA ASN A 191 -9.97 0.28 1.00
C ASN A 191 -9.44 -0.85 0.09
N TYR A 192 -8.74 -1.84 0.64
CA TYR A 192 -7.93 -2.77 -0.15
C TYR A 192 -8.27 -4.26 0.04
N SER A 193 -9.34 -4.59 0.78
CA SER A 193 -9.76 -5.98 1.02
C SER A 193 -9.96 -6.77 -0.27
N LYS A 194 -10.58 -6.17 -1.29
CA LYS A 194 -10.81 -6.81 -2.59
C LYS A 194 -9.52 -7.17 -3.31
N MET A 195 -8.48 -6.34 -3.13
CA MET A 195 -7.15 -6.58 -3.70
C MET A 195 -6.43 -7.73 -2.99
N LEU A 196 -6.54 -7.82 -1.66
CA LEU A 196 -6.02 -8.98 -0.92
C LEU A 196 -6.72 -10.27 -1.34
N LYS A 197 -8.04 -10.25 -1.49
CA LYS A 197 -8.83 -11.39 -1.95
C LYS A 197 -8.44 -11.82 -3.37
N LEU A 198 -8.18 -10.85 -4.26
CA LEU A 198 -7.63 -11.12 -5.59
C LEU A 198 -6.24 -11.77 -5.48
N GLY A 199 -5.40 -11.30 -4.56
CA GLY A 199 -4.09 -11.90 -4.28
C GLY A 199 -4.18 -13.36 -3.84
N VAL A 200 -5.14 -13.72 -3.01
CA VAL A 200 -5.40 -15.13 -2.63
C VAL A 200 -5.79 -15.97 -3.84
N HIS A 201 -6.52 -15.40 -4.78
CA HIS A 201 -6.89 -16.09 -6.02
C HIS A 201 -5.68 -16.29 -6.94
N GLU A 202 -4.88 -15.26 -7.21
CA GLU A 202 -3.84 -15.23 -8.24
C GLU A 202 -2.46 -15.71 -7.75
N ASP A 203 -2.07 -15.35 -6.53
CA ASP A 203 -0.71 -15.62 -6.01
C ASP A 203 -0.65 -16.89 -5.19
N SER A 204 -0.48 -18.03 -5.87
CA SER A 204 -0.36 -19.34 -5.23
C SER A 204 0.85 -19.48 -4.30
N LYS A 205 1.91 -18.68 -4.49
CA LYS A 205 3.14 -18.75 -3.67
C LYS A 205 2.97 -18.10 -2.30
N ASN A 206 2.19 -17.03 -2.24
CA ASN A 206 2.00 -16.24 -1.03
C ASN A 206 0.60 -16.43 -0.43
N ARG A 207 -0.22 -17.29 -1.02
CA ARG A 207 -1.62 -17.52 -0.64
C ARG A 207 -1.80 -17.72 0.86
N ASP A 208 -1.04 -18.61 1.47
CA ASP A 208 -1.18 -18.92 2.89
C ASP A 208 -0.96 -17.69 3.77
N LYS A 209 0.01 -16.83 3.41
CA LYS A 209 0.25 -15.58 4.14
C LYS A 209 -0.87 -14.56 3.93
N LEU A 210 -1.42 -14.50 2.70
CA LEU A 210 -2.51 -13.60 2.38
C LEU A 210 -3.81 -13.99 3.07
N ILE A 211 -4.06 -15.28 3.25
CA ILE A 211 -5.22 -15.82 3.97
C ILE A 211 -5.23 -15.32 5.42
N GLU A 212 -4.09 -15.27 6.11
CA GLU A 212 -3.98 -14.78 7.48
C GLU A 212 -4.34 -13.27 7.62
N LEU A 213 -4.24 -12.53 6.52
CA LEU A 213 -4.56 -11.12 6.46
C LEU A 213 -6.05 -10.86 6.19
N LEU A 214 -6.83 -11.86 5.80
CA LEU A 214 -8.25 -11.69 5.52
C LEU A 214 -9.08 -11.52 6.78
N ARG A 215 -10.16 -10.74 6.65
CA ARG A 215 -11.15 -10.50 7.69
C ARG A 215 -12.54 -10.65 7.13
N PHE A 216 -13.46 -11.24 7.88
CA PHE A 216 -14.81 -11.51 7.45
C PHE A 216 -15.82 -11.18 8.53
N TYR A 217 -17.00 -10.73 8.12
CA TYR A 217 -18.16 -10.69 9.01
C TYR A 217 -18.69 -12.09 9.26
N THR A 218 -19.34 -12.27 10.40
CA THR A 218 -19.92 -13.57 10.77
C THR A 218 -21.33 -13.46 11.27
N LEU A 219 -22.00 -14.62 11.35
CA LEU A 219 -23.34 -14.73 11.91
C LEU A 219 -23.40 -14.31 13.40
N ASN A 220 -22.35 -14.61 14.16
CA ASN A 220 -22.33 -14.32 15.60
C ASN A 220 -22.07 -12.84 15.88
N ASP A 221 -21.33 -12.16 15.01
CA ASP A 221 -21.09 -10.72 15.11
C ASP A 221 -21.05 -10.08 13.71
N GLU A 222 -22.16 -9.44 13.36
CA GLU A 222 -22.31 -8.79 12.06
C GLU A 222 -21.58 -7.43 11.98
N ASN A 223 -21.05 -6.92 13.09
CA ASN A 223 -20.41 -5.62 13.15
C ASN A 223 -18.88 -5.72 13.29
N LYS A 224 -18.36 -6.86 13.67
CA LYS A 224 -16.94 -7.08 13.84
C LYS A 224 -16.40 -8.00 12.75
N LEU A 225 -15.29 -7.58 12.15
CA LEU A 225 -14.51 -8.41 11.24
C LEU A 225 -13.59 -9.31 12.05
N ILE A 226 -13.60 -10.61 11.75
CA ILE A 226 -12.71 -11.59 12.38
C ILE A 226 -11.83 -12.30 11.36
N THR A 227 -10.72 -12.84 11.82
CA THR A 227 -9.81 -13.69 11.04
C THR A 227 -10.36 -15.10 10.88
N LEU A 228 -9.85 -15.86 9.91
CA LEU A 228 -10.12 -17.30 9.84
C LEU A 228 -9.57 -18.03 11.07
N LYS A 229 -8.46 -17.57 11.62
CA LYS A 229 -7.87 -18.12 12.85
C LYS A 229 -8.84 -17.96 14.03
N GLU A 230 -9.35 -16.74 14.26
CA GLU A 230 -10.35 -16.50 15.32
C GLU A 230 -11.64 -17.31 15.11
N TYR A 231 -12.05 -17.49 13.85
CA TYR A 231 -13.19 -18.36 13.54
C TYR A 231 -12.92 -19.81 13.99
N VAL A 232 -11.78 -20.37 13.63
CA VAL A 232 -11.41 -21.76 13.98
C VAL A 232 -11.23 -21.95 15.49
N GLU A 233 -10.64 -20.97 16.19
CA GLU A 233 -10.47 -21.00 17.65
C GLU A 233 -11.82 -20.96 18.38
N ASN A 234 -12.85 -20.37 17.80
CA ASN A 234 -14.21 -20.29 18.36
C ASN A 234 -15.18 -21.35 17.81
N MET A 235 -14.68 -22.32 17.03
CA MET A 235 -15.48 -23.45 16.55
C MET A 235 -15.88 -24.37 17.70
N LYS A 236 -16.99 -25.09 17.52
CA LYS A 236 -17.35 -26.19 18.41
C LYS A 236 -16.31 -27.32 18.31
N GLU A 237 -16.07 -28.06 19.40
CA GLU A 237 -15.11 -29.18 19.41
C GLU A 237 -15.42 -30.23 18.35
N GLU A 238 -16.71 -30.48 18.08
CA GLU A 238 -17.18 -31.46 17.09
C GLU A 238 -17.21 -30.93 15.66
N GLN A 239 -16.99 -29.60 15.46
CA GLN A 239 -17.05 -28.98 14.12
C GLN A 239 -15.81 -29.28 13.31
N THR A 240 -15.99 -29.91 12.14
CA THR A 240 -14.90 -30.30 11.23
C THR A 240 -14.73 -29.33 10.05
N SER A 241 -15.72 -28.46 9.80
CA SER A 241 -15.77 -27.60 8.62
C SER A 241 -16.00 -26.15 8.99
N ILE A 242 -15.42 -25.25 8.17
CA ILE A 242 -15.67 -23.80 8.21
C ILE A 242 -16.86 -23.52 7.33
N TYR A 243 -17.94 -22.99 7.89
CA TYR A 243 -19.15 -22.66 7.14
C TYR A 243 -19.09 -21.23 6.61
N TYR A 244 -19.46 -21.06 5.34
CA TYR A 244 -19.59 -19.75 4.72
C TYR A 244 -20.85 -19.66 3.84
N ILE A 245 -21.29 -18.45 3.58
CA ILE A 245 -22.36 -18.12 2.64
C ILE A 245 -21.95 -16.93 1.78
N CYS A 246 -22.20 -17.02 0.46
CA CYS A 246 -21.97 -15.92 -0.47
C CYS A 246 -23.27 -15.15 -0.72
N GLY A 247 -23.19 -13.84 -0.87
CA GLY A 247 -24.30 -12.98 -1.29
C GLY A 247 -23.95 -11.51 -1.27
N ASP A 248 -24.81 -10.67 -1.84
CA ASP A 248 -24.52 -9.26 -2.12
C ASP A 248 -24.43 -8.37 -0.88
N ASN A 249 -25.07 -8.78 0.22
CA ASN A 249 -25.19 -7.95 1.41
C ASN A 249 -25.39 -8.80 2.67
N LYS A 250 -24.64 -8.48 3.75
CA LYS A 250 -24.76 -9.14 5.05
C LYS A 250 -26.18 -9.09 5.64
N GLU A 251 -26.91 -7.99 5.43
CA GLU A 251 -28.28 -7.82 5.94
C GLU A 251 -29.29 -8.75 5.25
N ILE A 252 -29.06 -9.10 3.99
CA ILE A 252 -29.88 -10.07 3.24
C ILE A 252 -29.51 -11.46 3.68
N LEU A 253 -28.20 -11.74 3.83
CA LEU A 253 -27.70 -13.04 4.25
C LEU A 253 -28.19 -13.42 5.64
N SER A 254 -28.15 -12.49 6.60
CA SER A 254 -28.58 -12.76 7.98
C SER A 254 -30.06 -13.14 8.12
N LYS A 255 -30.90 -12.75 7.16
CA LYS A 255 -32.32 -13.09 7.08
C LYS A 255 -32.63 -14.36 6.28
N SER A 256 -31.61 -15.02 5.73
CA SER A 256 -31.78 -16.24 4.96
C SER A 256 -32.35 -17.38 5.84
N PRO A 257 -33.34 -18.14 5.38
CA PRO A 257 -33.83 -19.31 6.10
C PRO A 257 -32.75 -20.35 6.42
N LEU A 258 -31.73 -20.45 5.55
CA LEU A 258 -30.58 -21.34 5.75
C LEU A 258 -29.78 -20.92 7.01
N ILE A 259 -29.54 -19.64 7.16
CA ILE A 259 -28.83 -19.10 8.32
C ILE A 259 -29.61 -19.30 9.63
N GLU A 260 -30.95 -19.21 9.57
CA GLU A 260 -31.78 -19.45 10.75
C GLU A 260 -31.64 -20.89 11.26
N LYS A 261 -31.57 -21.87 10.36
CA LYS A 261 -31.35 -23.27 10.72
C LYS A 261 -29.98 -23.46 11.42
N ILE A 262 -28.91 -22.91 10.82
CA ILE A 262 -27.54 -23.02 11.32
C ILE A 262 -27.39 -22.34 12.70
N ARG A 263 -28.06 -21.17 12.86
CA ARG A 263 -28.10 -20.45 14.14
C ARG A 263 -28.75 -21.28 15.26
N LYS A 264 -29.85 -22.01 14.93
CA LYS A 264 -30.52 -22.91 15.90
C LYS A 264 -29.60 -24.05 16.33
N GLU A 265 -28.77 -24.54 15.44
CA GLU A 265 -27.78 -25.58 15.71
C GLU A 265 -26.51 -25.01 16.37
N GLY A 266 -26.41 -23.69 16.52
CA GLY A 266 -25.34 -23.00 17.26
C GLY A 266 -24.00 -22.97 16.52
N TYR A 267 -23.99 -23.09 15.19
CA TYR A 267 -22.80 -22.90 14.38
C TYR A 267 -22.64 -21.44 13.96
N ASN A 268 -21.39 -21.01 13.78
CA ASN A 268 -21.07 -19.72 13.18
C ASN A 268 -20.89 -19.86 11.65
N VAL A 269 -21.12 -18.76 10.91
CA VAL A 269 -21.02 -18.75 9.45
C VAL A 269 -20.29 -17.47 9.02
N LEU A 270 -19.33 -17.60 8.11
CA LEU A 270 -18.65 -16.47 7.48
C LEU A 270 -19.53 -15.89 6.38
N TYR A 271 -19.61 -14.56 6.31
CA TYR A 271 -20.30 -13.84 5.25
C TYR A 271 -19.29 -13.40 4.18
N PHE A 272 -19.49 -13.89 2.98
CA PHE A 272 -18.73 -13.53 1.79
C PHE A 272 -19.58 -12.58 0.95
N THR A 273 -19.35 -11.29 1.11
CA THR A 273 -20.19 -10.23 0.57
C THR A 273 -19.62 -9.51 -0.64
N ASP A 274 -18.37 -9.79 -0.99
CA ASP A 274 -17.73 -9.24 -2.18
C ASP A 274 -17.82 -10.23 -3.34
N THR A 275 -18.06 -9.71 -4.55
CA THR A 275 -18.07 -10.54 -5.77
C THR A 275 -16.79 -11.35 -5.97
N ILE A 276 -15.66 -10.81 -5.52
CA ILE A 276 -14.34 -11.48 -5.59
C ILE A 276 -14.27 -12.71 -4.67
N ASP A 277 -15.13 -12.81 -3.65
CA ASP A 277 -15.11 -13.93 -2.71
C ASP A 277 -15.44 -15.25 -3.39
N GLU A 278 -16.29 -15.25 -4.41
CA GLU A 278 -16.60 -16.46 -5.20
C GLU A 278 -15.38 -17.00 -5.95
N TYR A 279 -14.50 -16.11 -6.42
CA TYR A 279 -13.24 -16.49 -7.06
C TYR A 279 -12.19 -16.92 -6.04
N MET A 280 -12.12 -16.20 -4.92
CA MET A 280 -11.19 -16.50 -3.83
C MET A 280 -11.43 -17.91 -3.28
N VAL A 281 -12.66 -18.28 -3.02
CA VAL A 281 -13.03 -19.58 -2.42
C VAL A 281 -12.73 -20.78 -3.33
N GLN A 282 -12.62 -20.57 -4.64
CA GLN A 282 -12.20 -21.63 -5.57
C GLN A 282 -10.78 -22.12 -5.27
N ASN A 283 -9.94 -21.24 -4.72
CA ASN A 283 -8.56 -21.54 -4.34
C ASN A 283 -8.37 -21.68 -2.82
N LEU A 284 -9.26 -21.12 -2.00
CA LEU A 284 -9.30 -21.28 -0.54
C LEU A 284 -10.28 -22.41 -0.19
N LYS A 285 -9.86 -23.65 -0.36
CA LYS A 285 -10.71 -24.83 -0.11
C LYS A 285 -10.65 -25.34 1.32
N GLU A 286 -9.54 -25.07 2.00
CA GLU A 286 -9.29 -25.51 3.37
C GLU A 286 -8.41 -24.49 4.10
N TYR A 287 -8.56 -24.43 5.41
CA TYR A 287 -7.73 -23.67 6.33
C TYR A 287 -7.55 -24.45 7.62
N ASN A 288 -6.31 -24.63 8.08
CA ASN A 288 -5.96 -25.42 9.27
C ASN A 288 -6.64 -26.80 9.28
N GLU A 289 -6.52 -27.54 8.17
CA GLU A 289 -7.11 -28.89 7.98
C GLU A 289 -8.66 -28.90 8.03
N LYS A 290 -9.32 -27.75 8.09
CA LYS A 290 -10.76 -27.59 8.05
C LYS A 290 -11.20 -27.17 6.66
N LYS A 291 -12.17 -27.90 6.07
CA LYS A 291 -12.71 -27.56 4.75
C LYS A 291 -13.67 -26.38 4.83
N LEU A 292 -13.62 -25.49 3.83
CA LEU A 292 -14.64 -24.46 3.67
C LEU A 292 -15.86 -25.06 2.97
N VAL A 293 -17.03 -24.92 3.59
CA VAL A 293 -18.31 -25.48 3.10
C VAL A 293 -19.31 -24.37 2.88
N ASP A 294 -19.81 -24.28 1.66
CA ASP A 294 -20.84 -23.33 1.26
C ASP A 294 -22.22 -23.81 1.74
N VAL A 295 -22.81 -23.06 2.67
CA VAL A 295 -24.10 -23.44 3.27
C VAL A 295 -25.31 -23.22 2.38
N SER A 296 -25.13 -22.59 1.22
CA SER A 296 -26.20 -22.42 0.21
C SER A 296 -26.41 -23.65 -0.67
N LYS A 297 -25.48 -24.61 -0.67
CA LYS A 297 -25.58 -25.82 -1.50
C LYS A 297 -26.51 -26.84 -0.88
N ASP A 298 -27.33 -27.47 -1.72
CA ASP A 298 -28.24 -28.53 -1.30
C ASP A 298 -27.51 -29.75 -0.76
N GLY A 299 -28.05 -30.35 0.29
CA GLY A 299 -27.56 -31.63 0.82
C GLY A 299 -26.42 -31.53 1.82
N ILE A 300 -26.16 -30.34 2.41
CA ILE A 300 -25.20 -30.21 3.47
C ILE A 300 -25.67 -30.98 4.70
N LYS A 301 -24.84 -31.95 5.09
CA LYS A 301 -24.96 -32.60 6.38
C LYS A 301 -24.07 -31.84 7.37
N PHE A 302 -24.68 -31.27 8.37
CA PHE A 302 -23.91 -30.72 9.51
C PHE A 302 -23.22 -31.86 10.26
N ASP A 303 -22.12 -31.56 10.91
CA ASP A 303 -21.27 -32.57 11.55
C ASP A 303 -22.02 -33.48 12.55
N GLU A 304 -23.10 -33.00 13.17
CA GLU A 304 -23.95 -33.77 14.07
C GLU A 304 -24.77 -34.89 13.35
N ASP A 305 -25.07 -34.73 12.04
CA ASP A 305 -25.77 -35.75 11.28
C ASP A 305 -24.89 -36.96 10.91
N ASN A 306 -23.59 -36.86 11.11
CA ASN A 306 -22.63 -37.94 10.87
C ASN A 306 -22.41 -38.81 12.14
N LEU A 307 -22.98 -38.44 13.30
CA LEU A 307 -22.84 -39.12 14.56
C LEU A 307 -24.07 -40.01 14.91
N LYS A 308 -25.08 -40.05 14.04
CA LYS A 308 -26.23 -40.97 14.10
C LYS A 308 -26.14 -41.97 12.98
#